data_710f12e7014acd4b2010357197446ecb
#
_entry.id   710f12e7014acd4b2010357197446ecb
#
_cell.length_a   1.000
_cell.length_b   1.000
_cell.length_c   1.000
_cell.angle_alpha   90.00
_cell.angle_beta   90.00
_cell.angle_gamma   90.00
#
_symmetry.space_group_name_H-M   'P 1'
#
loop_
_entity.id
_entity.type
_entity.pdbx_description
1 polymer ?
#
loop_
_entity_poly.entity_id
_entity_poly.type
_entity_poly.pdbx_seq_one_letter_code
_entity_poly.pdbx_strand_id
1 'polypeptide(L)'
;MASVLGRSIAKNVRPALLLTARRFKSEEKRIYDAMEHATGIEKKELLARAAGNDDPFDMRVFKRGPGTKENPNLIPSHLEKRMIGCICEEDATTINWMWLHRGDPKRCECGHWFKIVDAKPL
;
A
#
# COMPACT_ATOMS: atom_id res chain seq x y z
N MET A 1 78.37 -54.96 -29.64
CA MET A 1 77.78 -54.10 -28.61
C MET A 1 76.88 -53.14 -29.31
N ALA A 2 75.55 -53.40 -29.32
CA ALA A 2 74.53 -52.56 -29.97
C ALA A 2 73.65 -52.03 -28.88
N SER A 3 73.66 -50.75 -28.69
CA SER A 3 72.74 -50.04 -27.79
C SER A 3 71.44 -49.65 -28.55
N VAL A 4 70.30 -50.17 -28.07
CA VAL A 4 68.98 -49.87 -28.59
C VAL A 4 68.51 -48.65 -27.90
N LEU A 5 68.40 -47.54 -28.62
CA LEU A 5 67.73 -46.31 -28.17
C LEU A 5 66.22 -46.47 -28.19
N GLY A 6 65.60 -46.62 -27.05
CA GLY A 6 64.16 -46.62 -26.87
C GLY A 6 63.57 -45.23 -27.10
N ARG A 7 62.76 -45.10 -28.16
CA ARG A 7 61.99 -43.89 -28.46
C ARG A 7 60.73 -43.87 -27.61
N SER A 8 60.73 -42.98 -26.61
CA SER A 8 59.54 -42.69 -25.80
C SER A 8 58.54 -41.91 -26.63
N ILE A 9 57.39 -42.52 -26.91
CA ILE A 9 56.24 -41.85 -27.58
C ILE A 9 55.41 -41.15 -26.47
N ALA A 10 55.62 -39.86 -26.34
CA ALA A 10 54.76 -39.05 -25.50
C ALA A 10 53.35 -38.98 -26.14
N LYS A 11 52.38 -39.68 -25.53
CA LYS A 11 50.98 -39.56 -25.91
C LYS A 11 50.48 -38.21 -25.38
N ASN A 12 50.26 -37.25 -26.27
CA ASN A 12 49.55 -36.00 -26.00
C ASN A 12 48.10 -36.33 -25.64
N VAL A 13 47.84 -36.52 -24.36
CA VAL A 13 46.48 -36.56 -23.84
C VAL A 13 45.94 -35.13 -23.80
N ARG A 14 45.13 -34.75 -24.76
CA ARG A 14 44.37 -33.50 -24.71
C ARG A 14 43.43 -33.55 -23.51
N PRO A 15 43.46 -32.60 -22.59
CA PRO A 15 42.46 -32.53 -21.51
C PRO A 15 41.09 -32.33 -22.16
N ALA A 16 40.22 -33.32 -22.02
CA ALA A 16 38.83 -33.18 -22.38
C ALA A 16 38.25 -32.04 -21.52
N LEU A 17 37.90 -30.91 -22.14
CA LEU A 17 37.16 -29.88 -21.49
C LEU A 17 35.82 -30.49 -21.05
N LEU A 18 35.72 -30.85 -19.80
CA LEU A 18 34.47 -31.15 -19.14
C LEU A 18 33.66 -29.85 -19.13
N LEU A 19 32.84 -29.62 -20.18
CA LEU A 19 31.75 -28.68 -20.19
C LEU A 19 30.78 -29.13 -19.10
N THR A 20 30.98 -28.70 -17.87
CA THR A 20 29.98 -28.81 -16.83
C THR A 20 28.82 -27.95 -17.31
N ALA A 21 27.79 -28.58 -17.91
CA ALA A 21 26.53 -27.93 -18.16
C ALA A 21 26.02 -27.38 -16.82
N ARG A 22 26.20 -26.10 -16.58
CA ARG A 22 25.54 -25.39 -15.46
C ARG A 22 24.07 -25.53 -15.75
N ARG A 23 23.42 -26.45 -15.07
CA ARG A 23 21.98 -26.55 -15.01
C ARG A 23 21.51 -25.26 -14.36
N PHE A 24 21.01 -24.33 -15.16
CA PHE A 24 20.29 -23.19 -14.64
C PHE A 24 19.12 -23.76 -13.86
N LYS A 25 19.19 -23.61 -12.53
CA LYS A 25 18.07 -23.94 -11.67
C LYS A 25 16.95 -23.01 -12.12
N SER A 26 15.92 -23.55 -12.75
CA SER A 26 14.72 -22.77 -13.05
C SER A 26 14.24 -22.21 -11.73
N GLU A 27 14.09 -20.88 -11.63
CA GLU A 27 13.45 -20.28 -10.47
C GLU A 27 12.12 -21.01 -10.26
N GLU A 28 11.95 -21.56 -9.08
CA GLU A 28 10.68 -22.16 -8.69
C GLU A 28 9.59 -21.13 -9.00
N LYS A 29 8.60 -21.52 -9.81
CA LYS A 29 7.40 -20.73 -10.03
C LYS A 29 6.68 -20.57 -8.70
N ARG A 30 7.05 -19.57 -7.92
CA ARG A 30 6.31 -19.20 -6.73
C ARG A 30 5.22 -18.21 -7.10
N ILE A 31 4.10 -18.32 -6.47
CA ILE A 31 3.05 -17.32 -6.53
C ILE A 31 3.58 -16.12 -5.73
N TYR A 32 3.76 -15.01 -6.41
CA TYR A 32 4.19 -13.77 -5.74
C TYR A 32 3.08 -13.24 -4.84
N ASP A 33 3.46 -12.71 -3.71
CA ASP A 33 2.55 -12.03 -2.81
C ASP A 33 2.05 -10.71 -3.43
N ALA A 34 0.80 -10.34 -3.11
CA ALA A 34 0.23 -9.07 -3.52
C ALA A 34 1.12 -7.87 -3.14
N MET A 35 1.79 -7.94 -1.99
CA MET A 35 2.71 -6.92 -1.51
C MET A 35 3.95 -6.73 -2.41
N GLU A 36 4.43 -7.79 -3.07
CA GLU A 36 5.58 -7.72 -3.97
C GLU A 36 5.22 -7.05 -5.30
N HIS A 37 3.99 -7.28 -5.80
CA HIS A 37 3.52 -6.72 -7.06
C HIS A 37 2.90 -5.33 -6.94
N ALA A 38 2.39 -4.98 -5.77
CA ALA A 38 1.73 -3.71 -5.55
C ALA A 38 2.68 -2.53 -5.71
N THR A 39 2.20 -1.50 -6.40
CA THR A 39 2.90 -0.22 -6.61
C THR A 39 1.98 0.96 -6.31
N GLY A 40 2.55 2.16 -6.13
CA GLY A 40 1.78 3.38 -5.96
C GLY A 40 0.87 3.37 -4.72
N ILE A 41 -0.38 3.77 -4.92
CA ILE A 41 -1.39 3.89 -3.85
C ILE A 41 -1.74 2.53 -3.25
N GLU A 42 -1.88 1.49 -4.08
CA GLU A 42 -2.16 0.13 -3.63
C GLU A 42 -1.10 -0.37 -2.63
N LYS A 43 0.18 -0.14 -2.93
CA LYS A 43 1.25 -0.51 -2.01
C LYS A 43 1.16 0.21 -0.67
N LYS A 44 0.84 1.50 -0.70
CA LYS A 44 0.65 2.30 0.52
C LYS A 44 -0.52 1.78 1.35
N GLU A 45 -1.63 1.42 0.71
CA GLU A 45 -2.79 0.82 1.35
C GLU A 45 -2.45 -0.50 2.03
N LEU A 46 -1.77 -1.41 1.31
CA LEU A 46 -1.35 -2.70 1.84
C LEU A 46 -0.37 -2.56 3.01
N LEU A 47 0.57 -1.62 2.91
CA LEU A 47 1.49 -1.32 4.01
C LEU A 47 0.76 -0.75 5.24
N ALA A 48 -0.22 0.13 5.03
CA ALA A 48 -1.01 0.69 6.12
C ALA A 48 -1.85 -0.39 6.82
N ARG A 49 -2.46 -1.30 6.05
CA ARG A 49 -3.18 -2.47 6.60
C ARG A 49 -2.26 -3.42 7.35
N ALA A 50 -1.08 -3.70 6.82
CA ALA A 50 -0.07 -4.52 7.50
C ALA A 50 0.42 -3.88 8.81
N ALA A 51 0.41 -2.55 8.90
CA ALA A 51 0.70 -1.79 10.12
C ALA A 51 -0.46 -1.73 11.13
N GLY A 52 -1.60 -2.36 10.81
CA GLY A 52 -2.78 -2.41 11.69
C GLY A 52 -3.81 -1.32 11.45
N ASN A 53 -3.68 -0.55 10.36
CA ASN A 53 -4.71 0.42 9.97
C ASN A 53 -5.65 -0.20 8.93
N ASP A 54 -6.83 -0.63 9.37
CA ASP A 54 -7.82 -1.29 8.50
C ASP A 54 -8.56 -0.31 7.57
N ASP A 55 -8.52 0.99 7.87
CA ASP A 55 -9.19 2.03 7.08
C ASP A 55 -8.25 3.19 6.73
N PRO A 56 -7.28 2.95 5.82
CA PRO A 56 -6.26 3.94 5.47
C PRO A 56 -6.82 5.20 4.79
N PHE A 57 -8.00 5.12 4.20
CA PHE A 57 -8.65 6.23 3.50
C PHE A 57 -9.80 6.88 4.26
N ASP A 58 -10.02 6.49 5.52
CA ASP A 58 -11.11 7.01 6.36
C ASP A 58 -12.49 6.92 5.69
N MET A 59 -12.82 5.75 5.14
CA MET A 59 -14.08 5.53 4.41
C MET A 59 -15.23 5.04 5.29
N ARG A 60 -14.96 4.68 6.52
CA ARG A 60 -15.99 4.25 7.47
C ARG A 60 -16.87 5.42 7.93
N VAL A 61 -18.06 5.10 8.40
CA VAL A 61 -18.95 6.08 9.05
C VAL A 61 -18.38 6.49 10.41
N PHE A 62 -18.15 7.79 10.57
CA PHE A 62 -17.66 8.34 11.84
C PHE A 62 -18.81 8.59 12.82
N LYS A 63 -18.58 8.23 14.08
CA LYS A 63 -19.51 8.63 15.14
C LYS A 63 -19.37 10.13 15.42
N ARG A 64 -20.50 10.81 15.53
CA ARG A 64 -20.53 12.23 15.88
C ARG A 64 -20.00 12.43 17.29
N GLY A 65 -19.21 13.48 17.46
CA GLY A 65 -18.90 14.04 18.76
C GLY A 65 -19.99 15.04 19.20
N PRO A 66 -19.71 15.86 20.23
CA PRO A 66 -20.67 16.86 20.74
C PRO A 66 -21.10 17.88 19.69
N GLY A 67 -20.26 18.17 18.69
CA GLY A 67 -20.61 19.02 17.54
C GLY A 67 -21.06 20.42 17.90
N THR A 68 -20.50 21.02 18.93
CA THR A 68 -20.78 22.42 19.32
C THR A 68 -19.95 23.38 18.47
N LYS A 69 -20.29 24.67 18.50
CA LYS A 69 -19.52 25.71 17.79
C LYS A 69 -18.07 25.76 18.26
N GLU A 70 -17.83 25.56 19.56
CA GLU A 70 -16.51 25.58 20.18
C GLU A 70 -15.73 24.28 19.95
N ASN A 71 -16.46 23.15 19.88
CA ASN A 71 -15.90 21.82 19.64
C ASN A 71 -16.62 21.14 18.47
N PRO A 72 -16.36 21.56 17.23
CA PRO A 72 -16.98 21.00 16.04
C PRO A 72 -16.46 19.60 15.73
N ASN A 73 -17.27 18.82 15.01
CA ASN A 73 -16.82 17.54 14.46
C ASN A 73 -15.74 17.80 13.40
N LEU A 74 -14.55 17.21 13.58
CA LEU A 74 -13.41 17.41 12.71
C LEU A 74 -13.47 16.44 11.53
N ILE A 75 -13.38 16.96 10.31
CA ILE A 75 -13.43 16.20 9.07
C ILE A 75 -12.08 16.34 8.36
N PRO A 76 -11.28 15.26 8.26
CA PRO A 76 -10.00 15.31 7.58
C PRO A 76 -10.21 15.48 6.07
N SER A 77 -9.46 16.37 5.43
CA SER A 77 -9.50 16.58 3.98
C SER A 77 -8.17 17.09 3.46
N HIS A 78 -7.76 16.60 2.29
CA HIS A 78 -6.63 17.14 1.53
C HIS A 78 -7.04 18.33 0.65
N LEU A 79 -8.36 18.49 0.42
CA LEU A 79 -8.92 19.53 -0.43
C LEU A 79 -9.47 20.69 0.41
N GLU A 80 -9.57 21.86 -0.21
CA GLU A 80 -10.16 23.05 0.42
C GLU A 80 -11.66 22.92 0.72
N LYS A 81 -12.33 22.05 -0.01
CA LYS A 81 -13.77 21.75 0.17
C LYS A 81 -14.03 20.26 0.14
N ARG A 82 -14.94 19.81 0.96
CA ARG A 82 -15.37 18.40 1.02
C ARG A 82 -16.88 18.34 1.25
N MET A 83 -17.54 17.44 0.54
CA MET A 83 -18.94 17.12 0.81
C MET A 83 -19.03 16.10 1.92
N ILE A 84 -19.91 16.32 2.88
CA ILE A 84 -20.18 15.40 3.99
C ILE A 84 -21.67 15.14 4.10
N GLY A 85 -22.00 13.94 4.61
CA GLY A 85 -23.37 13.56 4.96
C GLY A 85 -23.53 13.52 6.48
N CYS A 86 -24.53 14.20 7.00
CA CYS A 86 -24.90 14.13 8.42
C CYS A 86 -26.15 13.25 8.56
N ILE A 87 -26.03 12.18 9.36
CA ILE A 87 -27.17 11.39 9.83
C ILE A 87 -27.66 12.10 11.08
N CYS A 88 -28.77 12.83 10.96
CA CYS A 88 -29.21 13.74 12.01
C CYS A 88 -29.76 13.04 13.26
N GLU A 89 -30.38 11.88 13.08
CA GLU A 89 -30.97 11.05 14.15
C GLU A 89 -30.49 9.59 13.97
N GLU A 90 -30.46 8.83 15.05
CA GLU A 90 -29.97 7.43 15.00
C GLU A 90 -30.77 6.55 14.04
N ASP A 91 -32.08 6.78 13.94
CA ASP A 91 -33.01 6.04 13.07
C ASP A 91 -33.30 6.75 11.74
N ALA A 92 -32.56 7.82 11.43
CA ALA A 92 -32.79 8.57 10.21
C ALA A 92 -32.50 7.72 8.96
N THR A 93 -33.49 7.62 8.09
CA THR A 93 -33.36 6.96 6.78
C THR A 93 -32.76 7.89 5.70
N THR A 94 -32.65 9.18 6.02
CA THR A 94 -32.14 10.22 5.13
C THR A 94 -30.84 10.79 5.63
N ILE A 95 -29.96 11.13 4.69
CA ILE A 95 -28.66 11.77 4.96
C ILE A 95 -28.76 13.22 4.50
N ASN A 96 -28.46 14.15 5.38
CA ASN A 96 -28.38 15.57 5.04
C ASN A 96 -26.98 15.89 4.50
N TRP A 97 -26.86 16.12 3.18
CA TRP A 97 -25.62 16.41 2.50
C TRP A 97 -25.30 17.89 2.52
N MET A 98 -24.06 18.23 2.87
CA MET A 98 -23.59 19.61 2.89
C MET A 98 -22.16 19.73 2.40
N TRP A 99 -21.85 20.87 1.78
CA TRP A 99 -20.48 21.26 1.47
C TRP A 99 -19.84 21.98 2.64
N LEU A 100 -18.68 21.48 3.04
CA LEU A 100 -17.78 22.18 3.96
C LEU A 100 -16.66 22.85 3.18
N HIS A 101 -16.24 24.00 3.65
CA HIS A 101 -15.07 24.73 3.17
C HIS A 101 -14.07 24.85 4.30
N ARG A 102 -12.80 24.93 3.94
CA ARG A 102 -11.73 25.15 4.91
C ARG A 102 -11.91 26.53 5.57
N GLY A 103 -11.68 26.61 6.87
CA GLY A 103 -11.81 27.82 7.64
C GLY A 103 -12.93 27.74 8.66
N ASP A 104 -14.04 28.42 8.40
CA ASP A 104 -15.14 28.52 9.36
C ASP A 104 -15.92 27.22 9.49
N PRO A 105 -16.34 26.86 10.73
CA PRO A 105 -17.18 25.70 10.95
C PRO A 105 -18.60 25.96 10.40
N LYS A 106 -19.19 24.95 9.79
CA LYS A 106 -20.55 25.00 9.25
C LYS A 106 -21.50 24.18 10.12
N ARG A 107 -22.70 24.71 10.33
CA ARG A 107 -23.76 24.06 11.11
C ARG A 107 -24.66 23.24 10.19
N CYS A 108 -25.00 22.03 10.62
CA CYS A 108 -26.07 21.22 10.05
C CYS A 108 -27.43 21.66 10.61
N GLU A 109 -28.52 21.35 9.93
CA GLU A 109 -29.90 21.63 10.40
C GLU A 109 -30.19 21.00 11.75
N CYS A 110 -29.62 19.82 12.04
CA CYS A 110 -29.73 19.16 13.35
C CYS A 110 -28.95 19.86 14.49
N GLY A 111 -28.26 20.96 14.20
CA GLY A 111 -27.55 21.75 15.18
C GLY A 111 -26.07 21.43 15.36
N HIS A 112 -25.57 20.34 14.82
CA HIS A 112 -24.16 19.94 14.94
C HIS A 112 -23.25 20.75 14.00
N TRP A 113 -22.08 21.10 14.51
CA TRP A 113 -21.07 21.84 13.77
C TRP A 113 -19.98 20.91 13.26
N PHE A 114 -19.47 21.24 12.07
CA PHE A 114 -18.45 20.50 11.37
C PHE A 114 -17.36 21.46 10.87
N LYS A 115 -16.10 21.02 10.91
CA LYS A 115 -14.95 21.79 10.44
C LYS A 115 -13.98 20.90 9.70
N ILE A 116 -13.45 21.40 8.58
CA ILE A 116 -12.37 20.72 7.85
C ILE A 116 -11.05 20.92 8.59
N VAL A 117 -10.30 19.82 8.69
CA VAL A 117 -8.91 19.79 9.14
C VAL A 117 -8.03 19.10 8.10
N ASP A 118 -6.73 19.34 8.17
CA ASP A 118 -5.80 18.68 7.25
C ASP A 118 -5.75 17.18 7.51
N ALA A 119 -5.93 16.40 6.45
CA ALA A 119 -5.78 14.97 6.51
C ALA A 119 -4.28 14.60 6.60
N LYS A 120 -3.97 13.53 7.35
CA LYS A 120 -2.62 12.99 7.36
C LYS A 120 -2.35 12.30 6.03
N PRO A 121 -1.20 12.51 5.39
CA PRO A 121 -0.83 11.76 4.20
C PRO A 121 -0.66 10.26 4.56
N LEU A 122 -1.03 9.40 3.62
CA LEU A 122 -0.76 7.97 3.66
C LEU A 122 0.73 7.67 3.46
#